data_38406e37bb29b5d81518a3fb466d6963
#
_entry.id   38406e37bb29b5d81518a3fb466d6963
#
_cell.length_a   1.000
_cell.length_b   1.000
_cell.length_c   1.000
_cell.angle_alpha   90.00
_cell.angle_beta   90.00
_cell.angle_gamma   90.00
#
_symmetry.space_group_name_H-M   'P 1'
#
loop_
_entity.id
_entity.type
_entity.pdbx_description
1 polymer ?
#
loop_
_entity_poly.entity_id
_entity_poly.type
_entity_poly.pdbx_seq_one_letter_code
_entity_poly.pdbx_strand_id
1 'polypeptide(L)'
;MYPFSYKELLTYFSDKKKSALTHDDEIKIFNNYLNYGGFPGLLAYDYPDEKITYLTDIYNSIMLKDVIDIEKISSVILFERLMEFIVCNIGKIFSANSMAKYLKLEKYNISTSTVLNYKVCYEFITFISDKKRRPYWKKNT
;
A
#
# COMPACT_ATOMS: atom_id res chain seq x y z
N MET A 1 11.88 -1.53 -6.53
CA MET A 1 11.64 -0.13 -6.99
C MET A 1 10.82 0.56 -5.92
N TYR A 2 11.28 1.72 -5.42
CA TYR A 2 10.54 2.47 -4.39
C TYR A 2 9.64 3.51 -5.04
N PRO A 3 8.44 3.76 -4.48
CA PRO A 3 7.57 4.84 -4.93
C PRO A 3 8.19 6.21 -4.62
N PHE A 4 7.95 7.17 -5.49
CA PHE A 4 8.32 8.56 -5.27
C PHE A 4 7.56 9.14 -4.07
N SER A 5 8.23 9.94 -3.28
CA SER A 5 7.55 10.88 -2.40
C SER A 5 6.91 12.01 -3.22
N TYR A 6 5.93 12.70 -2.65
CA TYR A 6 5.32 13.86 -3.32
C TYR A 6 6.34 14.93 -3.72
N LYS A 7 7.33 15.17 -2.86
CA LYS A 7 8.41 16.14 -3.12
C LYS A 7 9.25 15.74 -4.34
N GLU A 8 9.60 14.46 -4.48
CA GLU A 8 10.35 13.95 -5.63
C GLU A 8 9.56 14.07 -6.92
N LEU A 9 8.24 13.84 -6.87
CA LEU A 9 7.35 14.06 -8.01
C LEU A 9 7.30 15.52 -8.43
N LEU A 10 7.19 16.46 -7.50
CA LEU A 10 7.23 17.88 -7.82
C LEU A 10 8.55 18.27 -8.50
N THR A 11 9.68 17.77 -7.97
CA THR A 11 11.00 18.01 -8.58
C THR A 11 11.06 17.45 -10.01
N TYR A 12 10.61 16.19 -10.21
CA TYR A 12 10.59 15.57 -11.53
C TYR A 12 9.76 16.38 -12.54
N PHE A 13 8.57 16.84 -12.17
CA PHE A 13 7.72 17.62 -13.08
C PHE A 13 8.26 19.03 -13.33
N SER A 14 8.90 19.65 -12.34
CA SER A 14 9.59 20.93 -12.51
C SER A 14 10.75 20.83 -13.51
N ASP A 15 11.57 19.80 -13.37
CA ASP A 15 12.72 19.55 -14.27
C ASP A 15 12.23 19.23 -15.69
N LYS A 16 11.18 18.42 -15.82
CA LYS A 16 10.60 18.08 -17.12
C LYS A 16 10.00 19.31 -17.83
N LYS A 17 9.35 20.20 -17.10
CA LYS A 17 8.73 21.43 -17.65
C LYS A 17 9.76 22.50 -17.98
N LYS A 18 10.99 22.41 -17.43
CA LYS A 18 12.06 23.44 -17.52
C LYS A 18 11.60 24.83 -17.05
N SER A 19 10.60 24.91 -16.21
CA SER A 19 10.04 26.14 -15.66
C SER A 19 9.39 25.82 -14.28
N ALA A 20 9.20 26.87 -13.49
CA ALA A 20 8.47 26.72 -12.23
C ALA A 20 7.04 26.16 -12.49
N LEU A 21 6.61 25.25 -11.62
CA LEU A 21 5.24 24.73 -11.64
C LEU A 21 4.27 25.84 -11.23
N THR A 22 3.15 25.92 -11.91
CA THR A 22 2.05 26.78 -11.49
C THR A 22 1.27 26.12 -10.35
N HIS A 23 0.51 26.90 -9.61
CA HIS A 23 -0.36 26.35 -8.55
C HIS A 23 -1.34 25.29 -9.08
N ASP A 24 -1.88 25.49 -10.28
CA ASP A 24 -2.78 24.51 -10.92
C ASP A 24 -2.03 23.20 -11.28
N ASP A 25 -0.76 23.29 -11.68
CA ASP A 25 0.06 22.11 -11.96
C ASP A 25 0.27 21.31 -10.64
N GLU A 26 0.59 22.01 -9.56
CA GLU A 26 0.80 21.37 -8.26
C GLU A 26 -0.47 20.66 -7.75
N ILE A 27 -1.65 21.29 -7.90
CA ILE A 27 -2.93 20.68 -7.54
C ILE A 27 -3.19 19.42 -8.38
N LYS A 28 -2.93 19.45 -9.68
CA LYS A 28 -3.09 18.26 -10.54
C LYS A 28 -2.15 17.14 -10.14
N ILE A 29 -0.87 17.45 -9.90
CA ILE A 29 0.12 16.47 -9.45
C ILE A 29 -0.30 15.88 -8.09
N PHE A 30 -0.77 16.72 -7.17
CA PHE A 30 -1.22 16.29 -5.84
C PHE A 30 -2.43 15.36 -5.92
N ASN A 31 -3.44 15.69 -6.71
CA ASN A 31 -4.62 14.86 -6.90
C ASN A 31 -4.27 13.50 -7.55
N ASN A 32 -3.37 13.49 -8.54
CA ASN A 32 -2.86 12.25 -9.12
C ASN A 32 -2.10 11.41 -8.07
N TYR A 33 -1.27 12.05 -7.26
CA TYR A 33 -0.53 11.37 -6.19
C TYR A 33 -1.46 10.77 -5.12
N LEU A 34 -2.52 11.47 -4.74
CA LEU A 34 -3.52 10.96 -3.79
C LEU A 34 -4.30 9.76 -4.35
N ASN A 35 -4.65 9.79 -5.64
CA ASN A 35 -5.49 8.77 -6.26
C ASN A 35 -4.70 7.51 -6.66
N TYR A 36 -3.47 7.66 -7.14
CA TYR A 36 -2.71 6.56 -7.75
C TYR A 36 -1.38 6.27 -7.06
N GLY A 37 -0.93 7.14 -6.15
CA GLY A 37 0.35 7.00 -5.47
C GLY A 37 1.54 7.47 -6.31
N GLY A 38 2.75 7.08 -5.87
CA GLY A 38 4.01 7.55 -6.41
C GLY A 38 4.81 6.53 -7.21
N PHE A 39 4.21 5.46 -7.75
CA PHE A 39 4.96 4.50 -8.55
C PHE A 39 5.52 5.14 -9.83
N PRO A 40 6.84 5.04 -10.09
CA PRO A 40 7.47 5.68 -11.26
C PRO A 40 6.84 5.27 -12.60
N GLY A 41 6.41 4.01 -12.72
CA GLY A 41 5.78 3.51 -13.93
C GLY A 41 4.45 4.20 -14.27
N LEU A 42 3.77 4.82 -13.30
CA LEU A 42 2.54 5.57 -13.53
C LEU A 42 2.77 6.82 -14.42
N LEU A 43 4.00 7.30 -14.52
CA LEU A 43 4.35 8.43 -15.36
C LEU A 43 4.29 8.14 -16.87
N ALA A 44 4.20 6.85 -17.24
CA ALA A 44 4.05 6.40 -18.63
C ALA A 44 2.58 6.38 -19.09
N TYR A 45 1.63 6.57 -18.19
CA TYR A 45 0.20 6.45 -18.46
C TYR A 45 -0.52 7.78 -18.23
N ASP A 46 -1.31 8.19 -19.20
CA ASP A 46 -2.09 9.44 -19.11
C ASP A 46 -3.52 9.21 -18.63
N TYR A 47 -4.11 8.07 -19.01
CA TYR A 47 -5.52 7.79 -18.72
C TYR A 47 -5.71 7.07 -17.37
N PRO A 48 -6.80 7.39 -16.62
CA PRO A 48 -7.12 6.76 -15.34
C PRO A 48 -7.19 5.24 -15.39
N ASP A 49 -7.83 4.67 -16.41
CA ASP A 49 -8.03 3.24 -16.54
C ASP A 49 -6.71 2.47 -16.74
N GLU A 50 -5.78 3.06 -17.50
CA GLU A 50 -4.44 2.50 -17.69
C GLU A 50 -3.65 2.47 -16.38
N LYS A 51 -3.76 3.53 -15.56
CA LYS A 51 -3.12 3.61 -14.24
C LYS A 51 -3.67 2.55 -13.29
N ILE A 52 -4.98 2.36 -13.29
CA ILE A 52 -5.64 1.35 -12.46
C ILE A 52 -5.20 -0.05 -12.91
N THR A 53 -5.19 -0.32 -14.21
CA THR A 53 -4.72 -1.61 -14.77
C THR A 53 -3.27 -1.86 -14.35
N TYR A 54 -2.38 -0.90 -14.55
CA TYR A 54 -0.98 -1.02 -14.15
C TYR A 54 -0.81 -1.32 -12.64
N LEU A 55 -1.55 -0.63 -11.78
CA LEU A 55 -1.50 -0.86 -10.33
C LEU A 55 -2.05 -2.25 -9.97
N THR A 56 -3.11 -2.69 -10.64
CA THR A 56 -3.68 -4.02 -10.46
C THR A 56 -2.70 -5.11 -10.87
N ASP A 57 -1.99 -4.94 -11.97
CA ASP A 57 -0.98 -5.89 -12.44
C ASP A 57 0.21 -5.99 -11.48
N ILE A 58 0.66 -4.85 -10.93
CA ILE A 58 1.70 -4.84 -9.88
C ILE A 58 1.20 -5.58 -8.65
N TYR A 59 -0.01 -5.27 -8.17
CA TYR A 59 -0.61 -5.93 -7.01
C TYR A 59 -0.68 -7.44 -7.21
N ASN A 60 -1.24 -7.89 -8.33
CA ASN A 60 -1.36 -9.31 -8.64
C ASN A 60 0.01 -9.98 -8.76
N SER A 61 1.00 -9.32 -9.37
CA SER A 61 2.35 -9.86 -9.50
C SER A 61 3.03 -10.05 -8.15
N ILE A 62 2.92 -9.06 -7.24
CA ILE A 62 3.47 -9.15 -5.90
C ILE A 62 2.74 -10.22 -5.08
N MET A 63 1.40 -10.21 -5.13
CA MET A 63 0.58 -11.17 -4.40
C MET A 63 0.87 -12.61 -4.81
N LEU A 64 0.90 -12.89 -6.14
CA LEU A 64 1.07 -14.26 -6.64
C LEU A 64 2.51 -14.75 -6.46
N LYS A 65 3.52 -13.93 -6.77
CA LYS A 65 4.91 -14.37 -6.77
C LYS A 65 5.57 -14.30 -5.40
N ASP A 66 5.42 -13.15 -4.73
CA ASP A 66 6.22 -12.88 -3.54
C ASP A 66 5.53 -13.36 -2.26
N VAL A 67 4.22 -13.33 -2.20
CA VAL A 67 3.48 -13.63 -0.98
C VAL A 67 2.98 -15.07 -0.96
N ILE A 68 2.29 -15.52 -2.01
CA ILE A 68 1.67 -16.85 -2.03
C ILE A 68 2.72 -17.94 -2.13
N ASP A 69 3.70 -17.78 -3.03
CA ASP A 69 4.73 -18.79 -3.27
C ASP A 69 5.76 -18.85 -2.13
N ILE A 70 6.23 -17.69 -1.65
CA ILE A 70 7.29 -17.64 -0.62
C ILE A 70 6.75 -18.05 0.74
N GLU A 71 5.59 -17.53 1.13
CA GLU A 71 5.02 -17.77 2.46
C GLU A 71 4.18 -19.08 2.53
N LYS A 72 4.07 -19.83 1.44
CA LYS A 72 3.30 -21.09 1.36
C LYS A 72 1.88 -20.94 1.91
N ILE A 73 1.21 -19.89 1.48
CA ILE A 73 -0.13 -19.54 1.96
C ILE A 73 -1.12 -20.65 1.57
N SER A 74 -1.72 -21.27 2.57
CA SER A 74 -2.65 -22.40 2.37
C SER A 74 -4.00 -21.98 1.78
N SER A 75 -4.38 -20.71 1.88
CA SER A 75 -5.64 -20.18 1.36
C SER A 75 -5.47 -18.75 0.88
N VAL A 76 -5.46 -18.57 -0.45
CA VAL A 76 -5.37 -17.28 -1.12
C VAL A 76 -6.55 -16.38 -0.75
N ILE A 77 -7.77 -16.94 -0.77
CA ILE A 77 -9.00 -16.21 -0.44
C ILE A 77 -8.93 -15.63 0.98
N LEU A 78 -8.43 -16.41 1.92
CA LEU A 78 -8.26 -15.96 3.28
C LEU A 78 -7.26 -14.80 3.39
N PHE A 79 -6.15 -14.92 2.67
CA PHE A 79 -5.14 -13.88 2.65
C PHE A 79 -5.67 -12.57 2.03
N GLU A 80 -6.43 -12.64 0.96
CA GLU A 80 -7.09 -11.48 0.35
C GLU A 80 -8.03 -10.78 1.35
N ARG A 81 -8.83 -11.54 2.09
CA ARG A 81 -9.71 -10.97 3.14
C ARG A 81 -8.94 -10.33 4.29
N LEU A 82 -7.80 -10.92 4.68
CA LEU A 82 -6.90 -10.31 5.66
C LEU A 82 -6.33 -8.98 5.15
N MET A 83 -5.89 -8.93 3.89
CA MET A 83 -5.37 -7.71 3.28
C MET A 83 -6.45 -6.63 3.16
N GLU A 84 -7.67 -7.00 2.76
CA GLU A 84 -8.83 -6.11 2.72
C GLU A 84 -9.10 -5.48 4.09
N PHE A 85 -9.13 -6.31 5.15
CA PHE A 85 -9.28 -5.82 6.51
C PHE A 85 -8.18 -4.81 6.90
N ILE A 86 -6.92 -5.11 6.58
CA ILE A 86 -5.77 -4.24 6.87
C ILE A 86 -5.95 -2.89 6.15
N VAL A 87 -6.24 -2.92 4.86
CA VAL A 87 -6.40 -1.71 4.02
C VAL A 87 -7.55 -0.83 4.55
N CYS A 88 -8.69 -1.42 4.88
CA CYS A 88 -9.85 -0.69 5.42
C CYS A 88 -9.61 -0.10 6.82
N ASN A 89 -8.60 -0.59 7.53
CA ASN A 89 -8.24 -0.10 8.86
C ASN A 89 -6.91 0.66 8.92
N ILE A 90 -6.34 1.06 7.78
CA ILE A 90 -5.13 1.88 7.74
C ILE A 90 -5.36 3.16 8.57
N GLY A 91 -4.41 3.42 9.48
CA GLY A 91 -4.49 4.57 10.40
C GLY A 91 -5.27 4.32 11.69
N LYS A 92 -5.97 3.18 11.83
CA LYS A 92 -6.63 2.76 13.07
C LYS A 92 -5.76 1.76 13.83
N ILE A 93 -5.99 1.66 15.14
CA ILE A 93 -5.36 0.61 15.96
C ILE A 93 -6.19 -0.66 15.82
N PHE A 94 -5.58 -1.74 15.37
CA PHE A 94 -6.19 -3.06 15.32
C PHE A 94 -5.22 -4.15 15.78
N SER A 95 -5.74 -5.33 16.06
CA SER A 95 -4.98 -6.48 16.57
C SER A 95 -5.31 -7.75 15.80
N ALA A 96 -4.44 -8.76 15.89
CA ALA A 96 -4.72 -10.07 15.31
C ALA A 96 -6.04 -10.67 15.81
N ASN A 97 -6.42 -10.35 17.06
CA ASN A 97 -7.71 -10.79 17.62
C ASN A 97 -8.90 -10.10 16.95
N SER A 98 -8.81 -8.79 16.65
CA SER A 98 -9.87 -8.08 15.91
C SER A 98 -9.99 -8.58 14.47
N MET A 99 -8.88 -8.92 13.83
CA MET A 99 -8.86 -9.55 12.51
C MET A 99 -9.52 -10.93 12.53
N ALA A 100 -9.18 -11.79 13.51
CA ALA A 100 -9.79 -13.10 13.64
C ALA A 100 -11.31 -13.02 13.92
N LYS A 101 -11.76 -12.02 14.70
CA LYS A 101 -13.19 -11.75 14.91
C LYS A 101 -13.90 -11.33 13.62
N TYR A 102 -13.30 -10.43 12.85
CA TYR A 102 -13.83 -10.01 11.55
C TYR A 102 -14.01 -11.21 10.62
N LEU A 103 -12.97 -12.04 10.47
CA LEU A 103 -13.03 -13.21 9.60
C LEU A 103 -14.06 -14.26 10.06
N LYS A 104 -14.29 -14.39 11.37
CA LYS A 104 -15.37 -15.25 11.89
C LYS A 104 -16.75 -14.74 11.50
N LEU A 105 -16.99 -13.43 11.45
CA LEU A 105 -18.22 -12.85 10.95
C LEU A 105 -18.44 -13.15 9.46
N GLU A 106 -17.37 -13.20 8.69
CA GLU A 106 -17.34 -13.61 7.28
C GLU A 106 -17.42 -15.14 7.09
N LYS A 107 -17.75 -15.89 8.17
CA LYS A 107 -17.86 -17.37 8.20
C LYS A 107 -16.53 -18.13 8.01
N TYR A 108 -15.39 -17.47 8.10
CA TYR A 108 -14.10 -18.14 8.15
C TYR A 108 -13.77 -18.53 9.60
N ASN A 109 -13.77 -19.84 9.89
CA ASN A 109 -13.45 -20.32 11.24
C ASN A 109 -11.94 -20.36 11.48
N ILE A 110 -11.39 -19.21 11.85
CA ILE A 110 -9.94 -19.00 11.98
C ILE A 110 -9.60 -18.59 13.41
N SER A 111 -8.48 -19.15 13.89
CA SER A 111 -7.90 -18.77 15.17
C SER A 111 -7.00 -17.57 15.07
N THR A 112 -6.79 -16.85 16.17
CA THR A 112 -5.82 -15.75 16.24
C THR A 112 -4.40 -16.22 15.92
N SER A 113 -4.04 -17.45 16.28
CA SER A 113 -2.75 -18.05 15.94
C SER A 113 -2.58 -18.24 14.44
N THR A 114 -3.64 -18.63 13.73
CA THR A 114 -3.61 -18.72 12.26
C THR A 114 -3.38 -17.36 11.61
N VAL A 115 -4.02 -16.30 12.11
CA VAL A 115 -3.78 -14.93 11.63
C VAL A 115 -2.33 -14.50 11.84
N LEU A 116 -1.76 -14.83 12.98
CA LEU A 116 -0.35 -14.51 13.31
C LEU A 116 0.66 -15.30 12.45
N ASN A 117 0.29 -16.49 11.98
CA ASN A 117 1.12 -17.29 11.07
C ASN A 117 1.25 -16.68 9.67
N TYR A 118 0.32 -15.78 9.28
CA TYR A 118 0.50 -14.97 8.09
C TYR A 118 1.50 -13.83 8.36
N LYS A 119 2.79 -14.19 8.36
CA LYS A 119 3.92 -13.31 8.72
C LYS A 119 3.89 -11.97 7.96
N VAL A 120 3.52 -12.00 6.68
CA VAL A 120 3.38 -10.80 5.86
C VAL A 120 2.35 -9.83 6.43
N CYS A 121 1.21 -10.33 6.89
CA CYS A 121 0.21 -9.50 7.55
C CYS A 121 0.75 -8.88 8.83
N TYR A 122 1.51 -9.63 9.61
CA TYR A 122 2.13 -9.14 10.85
C TYR A 122 3.20 -8.08 10.56
N GLU A 123 4.06 -8.30 9.59
CA GLU A 123 5.08 -7.32 9.18
C GLU A 123 4.45 -6.04 8.63
N PHE A 124 3.38 -6.17 7.84
CA PHE A 124 2.64 -5.01 7.33
C PHE A 124 1.95 -4.22 8.45
N ILE A 125 1.37 -4.90 9.43
CA ILE A 125 0.79 -4.29 10.64
C ILE A 125 1.86 -3.55 11.44
N THR A 126 3.01 -4.17 11.67
CA THR A 126 4.12 -3.55 12.41
C THR A 126 4.72 -2.37 11.67
N PHE A 127 4.86 -2.47 10.35
CA PHE A 127 5.33 -1.37 9.50
C PHE A 127 4.40 -0.15 9.58
N ILE A 128 3.08 -0.34 9.50
CA ILE A 128 2.11 0.74 9.64
C ILE A 128 2.14 1.32 11.07
N SER A 129 2.23 0.46 12.09
CA SER A 129 2.28 0.88 13.49
C SER A 129 3.56 1.64 13.82
N ASP A 130 4.71 1.22 13.28
CA ASP A 130 6.01 1.84 13.54
C ASP A 130 6.14 3.21 12.85
N LYS A 131 5.61 3.37 11.64
CA LYS A 131 5.52 4.69 10.99
C LYS A 131 4.71 5.70 11.80
N LYS A 132 3.71 5.25 12.55
CA LYS A 132 2.91 6.12 13.42
C LYS A 132 3.67 6.53 14.68
N ARG A 133 4.66 5.76 15.12
CA ARG A 133 5.46 6.03 16.34
C ARG A 133 6.73 6.83 16.09
N ARG A 134 7.30 6.78 14.88
CA ARG A 134 8.54 7.49 14.54
C ARG A 134 8.37 8.32 13.27
N PRO A 135 8.08 9.62 13.39
CA PRO A 135 8.14 10.49 12.22
C PRO A 135 9.57 10.42 11.66
N TYR A 136 9.68 10.14 10.37
CA TYR A 136 10.93 9.90 9.61
C TYR A 136 11.96 11.04 9.72
N TRP A 137 11.54 12.22 10.15
CA TRP A 137 12.37 13.42 10.30
C TRP A 137 13.12 13.53 11.64
N LYS A 138 12.97 12.57 12.58
CA LYS A 138 13.71 12.52 13.85
C LYS A 138 14.97 11.66 13.85
N LYS A 139 15.51 11.28 12.70
CA LYS A 139 16.85 10.74 12.60
C LYS A 139 17.76 11.83 12.04
N ASN A 140 18.51 12.42 12.91
CA ASN A 140 19.75 13.20 12.80
C ASN A 140 19.61 14.54 13.51
N THR A 141 19.73 14.51 14.80
CA THR A 141 20.45 15.48 15.65
C THR A 141 21.27 14.68 16.64
#